data_64153cfb388da771d11f6676a455de2e
#
_entry.id   64153cfb388da771d11f6676a455de2e
#
_cell.length_a   1.000
_cell.length_b   1.000
_cell.length_c   1.000
_cell.angle_alpha   90.00
_cell.angle_beta   90.00
_cell.angle_gamma   90.00
#
_symmetry.space_group_name_H-M   'P 1'
#
loop_
_entity.id
_entity.type
_entity.pdbx_description
1 polymer ?
#
loop_
_entity_poly.entity_id
_entity_poly.type
_entity_poly.pdbx_seq_one_letter_code
_entity_poly.pdbx_strand_id
1 'polypeptide(L)'
;MLFRSDPGLTHKADIHTESTAAAAGGVTSFMDMPNTTPQTTTLEALNAKFADAATKSIVNYSFYFGATNTNADVLPTLDKSRVCGVKLFMGASTGNMLVDRMEVLRKVFANAGILIAAHCEEQSIISANTTAFKEKYGEDPDIKYHPQIRSAEACAYSSSLEIGRAHV
;
A
#
# COMPACT_ATOMS: atom_id res chain seq x y z
N MET A 1 -13.08 -1.40 3.63
CA MET A 1 -12.95 -0.10 2.93
C MET A 1 -11.50 0.35 3.06
N LEU A 2 -10.87 0.78 1.97
CA LEU A 2 -9.49 1.24 1.96
C LEU A 2 -9.48 2.75 2.13
N PHE A 3 -9.19 3.18 3.33
CA PHE A 3 -9.05 4.59 3.68
C PHE A 3 -7.59 5.02 3.45
N ARG A 4 -7.34 6.20 2.88
CA ARG A 4 -5.99 6.69 2.53
C ARG A 4 -5.87 8.21 2.66
N SER A 5 -6.66 8.83 3.51
CA SER A 5 -6.80 10.29 3.49
C SER A 5 -6.31 10.97 4.77
N ASP A 6 -6.46 10.34 5.91
CA ASP A 6 -6.02 10.88 7.19
C ASP A 6 -4.83 10.05 7.75
N PRO A 7 -3.74 10.67 8.14
CA PRO A 7 -3.47 12.11 8.18
C PRO A 7 -3.09 12.73 6.84
N GLY A 8 -3.24 14.05 6.73
CA GLY A 8 -2.60 14.91 5.73
C GLY A 8 -3.35 15.10 4.41
N LEU A 9 -4.36 14.30 4.09
CA LEU A 9 -5.19 14.43 2.89
C LEU A 9 -6.67 14.58 3.25
N THR A 10 -6.96 15.23 4.37
CA THR A 10 -8.30 15.36 4.97
C THR A 10 -9.30 16.14 4.11
N HIS A 11 -8.82 16.88 3.10
CA HIS A 11 -9.69 17.48 2.08
C HIS A 11 -10.46 16.45 1.24
N LYS A 12 -10.02 15.18 1.23
CA LYS A 12 -10.74 14.08 0.58
C LYS A 12 -11.72 13.42 1.53
N ALA A 13 -11.28 13.12 2.74
CA ALA A 13 -12.06 12.57 3.84
C ALA A 13 -11.16 12.45 5.10
N ASP A 14 -11.74 12.41 6.27
CA ASP A 14 -11.05 12.16 7.54
C ASP A 14 -11.57 10.89 8.23
N ILE A 15 -10.89 10.45 9.28
CA ILE A 15 -11.26 9.21 10.01
C ILE A 15 -12.69 9.32 10.60
N HIS A 16 -13.10 10.49 11.07
CA HIS A 16 -14.44 10.64 11.66
C HIS A 16 -15.55 10.50 10.62
N THR A 17 -15.45 11.22 9.51
CA THR A 17 -16.47 11.22 8.45
C THR A 17 -16.58 9.85 7.79
N GLU A 18 -15.43 9.21 7.49
CA GLU A 18 -15.41 7.90 6.85
C GLU A 18 -15.83 6.76 7.79
N SER A 19 -15.46 6.81 9.07
CA SER A 19 -15.94 5.82 10.05
C SER A 19 -17.45 5.95 10.30
N THR A 20 -17.97 7.18 10.25
CA THR A 20 -19.43 7.46 10.32
C THR A 20 -20.14 6.90 9.09
N ALA A 21 -19.61 7.12 7.89
CA ALA A 21 -20.17 6.55 6.66
C ALA A 21 -20.08 5.01 6.65
N ALA A 22 -18.99 4.45 7.17
CA ALA A 22 -18.82 3.00 7.32
C ALA A 22 -19.90 2.41 8.24
N ALA A 23 -20.10 3.01 9.42
CA ALA A 23 -21.13 2.60 10.37
C ALA A 23 -22.55 2.70 9.78
N ALA A 24 -22.86 3.78 9.06
CA ALA A 24 -24.14 3.94 8.36
C ALA A 24 -24.37 2.86 7.30
N GLY A 25 -23.29 2.36 6.66
CA GLY A 25 -23.30 1.25 5.72
C GLY A 25 -23.25 -0.14 6.37
N GLY A 26 -23.28 -0.25 7.72
CA GLY A 26 -23.19 -1.51 8.45
C GLY A 26 -21.78 -2.08 8.59
N VAL A 27 -20.74 -1.31 8.27
CA VAL A 27 -19.33 -1.70 8.44
C VAL A 27 -18.86 -1.32 9.84
N THR A 28 -18.46 -2.31 10.63
CA THR A 28 -18.08 -2.13 12.05
C THR A 28 -16.58 -2.08 12.28
N SER A 29 -15.76 -2.27 11.24
CA SER A 29 -14.30 -2.26 11.35
C SER A 29 -13.68 -1.84 10.01
N PHE A 30 -12.56 -1.12 10.06
CA PHE A 30 -11.76 -0.83 8.87
C PHE A 30 -10.26 -1.06 9.11
N MET A 31 -9.53 -1.27 8.03
CA MET A 31 -8.08 -1.35 8.01
C MET A 31 -7.57 -0.32 7.01
N ASP A 32 -6.74 0.61 7.47
CA ASP A 32 -6.28 1.71 6.63
C ASP A 32 -4.85 1.51 6.14
N MET A 33 -4.59 2.04 4.94
CA MET A 33 -3.32 1.92 4.25
C MET A 33 -2.30 2.95 4.72
N PRO A 34 -0.98 2.68 4.58
CA PRO A 34 0.08 3.54 5.10
C PRO A 34 0.42 4.74 4.20
N ASN A 35 -0.14 4.83 3.00
CA ASN A 35 0.18 5.88 2.02
C ASN A 35 -0.59 7.19 2.28
N THR A 36 -0.44 7.71 3.47
CA THR A 36 -0.94 8.98 3.98
C THR A 36 0.17 10.06 4.01
N THR A 37 -0.09 11.22 4.58
CA THR A 37 0.93 12.27 4.75
C THR A 37 0.93 12.76 6.20
N PRO A 38 1.92 12.39 7.02
CA PRO A 38 3.07 11.53 6.68
C PRO A 38 2.68 10.08 6.38
N GLN A 39 3.56 9.38 5.67
CA GLN A 39 3.40 7.95 5.41
C GLN A 39 3.60 7.15 6.70
N THR A 40 2.84 6.07 6.91
CA THR A 40 2.94 5.21 8.09
C THR A 40 4.06 4.17 7.90
N THR A 41 5.30 4.64 7.83
CA THR A 41 6.51 3.85 7.57
C THR A 41 7.51 3.86 8.72
N THR A 42 7.16 4.52 9.84
CA THR A 42 7.91 4.53 11.10
C THR A 42 6.98 4.21 12.28
N LEU A 43 7.55 3.77 13.40
CA LEU A 43 6.78 3.49 14.62
C LEU A 43 6.12 4.76 15.17
N GLU A 44 6.78 5.91 15.06
CA GLU A 44 6.25 7.21 15.49
C GLU A 44 5.00 7.57 14.68
N ALA A 45 5.05 7.47 13.34
CA ALA A 45 3.92 7.76 12.47
C ALA A 45 2.75 6.78 12.72
N LEU A 46 3.07 5.50 12.94
CA LEU A 46 2.07 4.47 13.28
C LEU A 46 1.38 4.79 14.61
N ASN A 47 2.14 5.11 15.65
CA ASN A 47 1.59 5.43 16.96
C ASN A 47 0.78 6.73 16.94
N ALA A 48 1.24 7.75 16.22
CA ALA A 48 0.49 9.00 16.03
C ALA A 48 -0.85 8.74 15.34
N LYS A 49 -0.87 7.88 14.31
CA LYS A 49 -2.09 7.50 13.60
C LYS A 49 -3.07 6.74 14.49
N PHE A 50 -2.60 5.84 15.35
CA PHE A 50 -3.43 5.17 16.36
C PHE A 50 -4.01 6.16 17.38
N ALA A 51 -3.21 7.12 17.86
CA ALA A 51 -3.66 8.15 18.80
C ALA A 51 -4.73 9.06 18.18
N ASP A 52 -4.55 9.44 16.93
CA ASP A 52 -5.53 10.26 16.20
C ASP A 52 -6.85 9.50 16.00
N ALA A 53 -6.79 8.26 15.53
CA ALA A 53 -7.98 7.42 15.34
C ALA A 53 -8.75 7.14 16.64
N ALA A 54 -8.06 7.05 17.77
CA ALA A 54 -8.70 6.85 19.08
C ALA A 54 -9.67 7.99 19.46
N THR A 55 -9.46 9.18 18.90
CA THR A 55 -10.32 10.36 19.16
C THR A 55 -11.37 10.60 18.07
N LYS A 56 -11.21 10.00 16.90
CA LYS A 56 -12.03 10.29 15.71
C LYS A 56 -12.92 9.12 15.29
N SER A 57 -12.43 7.88 15.39
CA SER A 57 -13.17 6.75 14.87
C SER A 57 -14.32 6.32 15.77
N ILE A 58 -15.48 6.06 15.16
CA ILE A 58 -16.67 5.50 15.84
C ILE A 58 -16.83 4.00 15.60
N VAL A 59 -15.94 3.37 14.81
CA VAL A 59 -15.90 1.93 14.56
C VAL A 59 -14.51 1.39 14.88
N ASN A 60 -14.36 0.06 14.94
CA ASN A 60 -13.04 -0.56 15.15
C ASN A 60 -12.08 -0.25 14.01
N TYR A 61 -10.79 -0.13 14.32
CA TYR A 61 -9.77 0.20 13.34
C TYR A 61 -8.46 -0.50 13.59
N SER A 62 -7.71 -0.69 12.51
CA SER A 62 -6.31 -1.06 12.52
C SER A 62 -5.60 -0.45 11.31
N PHE A 63 -4.26 -0.47 11.32
CA PHE A 63 -3.44 0.15 10.29
C PHE A 63 -2.42 -0.82 9.73
N TYR A 64 -2.19 -0.70 8.41
CA TYR A 64 -1.04 -1.33 7.77
C TYR A 64 0.21 -0.49 8.02
N PHE A 65 1.32 -1.16 8.34
CA PHE A 65 2.64 -0.54 8.33
C PHE A 65 3.23 -0.63 6.92
N GLY A 66 3.78 0.47 6.42
CA GLY A 66 4.34 0.54 5.07
C GLY A 66 5.79 0.05 5.04
N ALA A 67 6.08 -0.98 4.26
CA ALA A 67 7.45 -1.36 3.95
C ALA A 67 8.12 -0.35 3.01
N THR A 68 9.43 -0.16 3.20
CA THR A 68 10.30 0.66 2.35
C THR A 68 11.63 -0.07 2.11
N ASN A 69 12.47 0.47 1.22
CA ASN A 69 13.81 -0.07 1.01
C ASN A 69 14.74 0.01 2.25
N THR A 70 14.31 0.65 3.35
CA THR A 70 15.20 0.95 4.50
C THR A 70 14.64 0.52 5.86
N ASN A 71 13.39 0.02 5.95
CA ASN A 71 12.77 -0.28 7.25
C ASN A 71 12.41 -1.76 7.48
N ALA A 72 12.92 -2.68 6.67
CA ALA A 72 12.64 -4.11 6.83
C ALA A 72 13.04 -4.67 8.21
N ASP A 73 14.06 -4.08 8.85
CA ASP A 73 14.53 -4.50 10.18
C ASP A 73 13.62 -4.02 11.33
N VAL A 74 12.70 -3.09 11.05
CA VAL A 74 11.68 -2.64 12.02
C VAL A 74 10.50 -3.62 12.12
N LEU A 75 10.22 -4.38 11.06
CA LEU A 75 9.02 -5.23 10.96
C LEU A 75 8.86 -6.24 12.11
N PRO A 76 9.93 -6.89 12.61
CA PRO A 76 9.81 -7.81 13.76
C PRO A 76 9.36 -7.13 15.06
N THR A 77 9.55 -5.82 15.18
CA THR A 77 9.20 -5.04 16.37
C THR A 77 7.76 -4.54 16.40
N LEU A 78 7.01 -4.75 15.32
CA LEU A 78 5.60 -4.36 15.24
C LEU A 78 4.75 -5.13 16.25
N ASP A 79 3.88 -4.42 16.95
CA ASP A 79 2.86 -5.05 17.82
C ASP A 79 1.78 -5.71 16.94
N LYS A 80 1.92 -7.02 16.73
CA LYS A 80 1.05 -7.84 15.88
C LYS A 80 -0.38 -7.98 16.44
N SER A 81 -0.63 -7.58 17.68
CA SER A 81 -1.99 -7.53 18.23
C SER A 81 -2.76 -6.29 17.81
N ARG A 82 -2.07 -5.25 17.34
CA ARG A 82 -2.64 -3.96 16.96
C ARG A 82 -2.56 -3.67 15.45
N VAL A 83 -1.47 -4.10 14.80
CA VAL A 83 -1.19 -3.85 13.38
C VAL A 83 -1.79 -4.97 12.54
N CYS A 84 -2.64 -4.63 11.57
CA CYS A 84 -3.33 -5.63 10.75
C CYS A 84 -2.43 -6.28 9.69
N GLY A 85 -1.31 -5.65 9.33
CA GLY A 85 -0.37 -6.20 8.35
C GLY A 85 0.67 -5.21 7.89
N VAL A 86 1.53 -5.67 7.01
CA VAL A 86 2.53 -4.86 6.29
C VAL A 86 2.02 -4.60 4.87
N LYS A 87 2.02 -3.35 4.44
CA LYS A 87 1.76 -2.99 3.05
C LYS A 87 3.07 -2.91 2.29
N LEU A 88 3.12 -3.62 1.18
CA LEU A 88 4.26 -3.69 0.27
C LEU A 88 3.86 -3.17 -1.12
N PHE A 89 4.63 -2.26 -1.69
CA PHE A 89 4.50 -1.83 -3.07
C PHE A 89 5.68 -2.37 -3.88
N MET A 90 5.42 -3.33 -4.77
CA MET A 90 6.40 -3.91 -5.70
C MET A 90 6.32 -3.28 -7.09
N GLY A 91 5.48 -2.28 -7.27
CA GLY A 91 5.26 -1.51 -8.48
C GLY A 91 4.99 -0.06 -8.15
N ALA A 92 4.20 0.63 -8.96
CA ALA A 92 3.90 2.04 -8.78
C ALA A 92 3.49 2.38 -7.34
N SER A 93 4.17 3.35 -6.74
CA SER A 93 3.95 3.79 -5.38
C SER A 93 4.04 5.31 -5.26
N THR A 94 3.55 5.85 -4.16
CA THR A 94 3.71 7.25 -3.79
C THR A 94 4.84 7.42 -2.79
N GLY A 95 5.65 8.47 -2.95
CA GLY A 95 6.76 8.76 -2.05
C GLY A 95 7.85 7.68 -2.09
N ASN A 96 8.36 7.28 -0.93
CA ASN A 96 9.46 6.34 -0.78
C ASN A 96 9.02 4.88 -0.47
N MET A 97 7.77 4.54 -0.71
CA MET A 97 7.22 3.21 -0.35
C MET A 97 7.43 2.14 -1.43
N LEU A 98 8.06 2.46 -2.55
CA LEU A 98 8.46 1.45 -3.53
C LEU A 98 9.56 0.56 -2.96
N VAL A 99 9.37 -0.75 -2.98
CA VAL A 99 10.38 -1.74 -2.64
C VAL A 99 10.71 -2.51 -3.91
N ASP A 100 11.79 -2.11 -4.57
CA ASP A 100 12.24 -2.62 -5.87
C ASP A 100 13.52 -3.46 -5.77
N ARG A 101 14.20 -3.43 -4.62
CA ARG A 101 15.42 -4.21 -4.40
C ARG A 101 15.10 -5.61 -3.90
N MET A 102 15.53 -6.62 -4.67
CA MET A 102 15.28 -8.03 -4.40
C MET A 102 15.77 -8.49 -3.01
N GLU A 103 16.92 -8.00 -2.57
CA GLU A 103 17.45 -8.27 -1.22
C GLU A 103 16.56 -7.75 -0.10
N VAL A 104 15.93 -6.57 -0.31
CA VAL A 104 15.01 -5.98 0.65
C VAL A 104 13.68 -6.73 0.65
N LEU A 105 13.16 -7.10 -0.52
CA LEU A 105 11.97 -7.95 -0.61
C LEU A 105 12.13 -9.25 0.19
N ARG A 106 13.28 -9.94 0.06
CA ARG A 106 13.57 -11.13 0.87
C ARG A 106 13.52 -10.85 2.36
N LYS A 107 14.11 -9.73 2.82
CA LYS A 107 14.07 -9.32 4.22
C LYS A 107 12.65 -9.00 4.69
N VAL A 108 11.86 -8.29 3.88
CA VAL A 108 10.46 -7.97 4.21
C VAL A 108 9.66 -9.26 4.42
N PHE A 109 9.75 -10.22 3.49
CA PHE A 109 9.04 -11.50 3.62
C PHE A 109 9.53 -12.33 4.80
N ALA A 110 10.83 -12.33 5.09
CA ALA A 110 11.40 -13.07 6.23
C ALA A 110 11.02 -12.43 7.59
N ASN A 111 10.97 -11.10 7.65
CA ASN A 111 10.87 -10.35 8.90
C ASN A 111 9.43 -9.96 9.29
N ALA A 112 8.50 -9.91 8.34
CA ALA A 112 7.14 -9.43 8.63
C ALA A 112 6.45 -10.25 9.73
N GLY A 113 6.45 -11.57 9.62
CA GLY A 113 5.80 -12.48 10.59
C GLY A 113 4.32 -12.18 10.83
N ILE A 114 3.69 -11.44 9.91
CA ILE A 114 2.31 -10.99 9.89
C ILE A 114 1.87 -10.90 8.43
N LEU A 115 0.56 -10.74 8.17
CA LEU A 115 0.01 -10.58 6.83
C LEU A 115 0.75 -9.50 6.03
N ILE A 116 1.12 -9.81 4.79
CA ILE A 116 1.64 -8.84 3.82
C ILE A 116 0.56 -8.60 2.76
N ALA A 117 0.16 -7.34 2.59
CA ALA A 117 -0.71 -6.91 1.50
C ALA A 117 0.14 -6.24 0.41
N ALA A 118 0.36 -6.90 -0.70
CA ALA A 118 1.20 -6.40 -1.78
C ALA A 118 0.39 -5.70 -2.89
N HIS A 119 1.00 -4.71 -3.51
CA HIS A 119 0.62 -4.17 -4.81
C HIS A 119 1.64 -4.64 -5.83
N CYS A 120 1.20 -5.46 -6.77
CA CYS A 120 2.08 -6.19 -7.68
C CYS A 120 1.86 -5.73 -9.12
N GLU A 121 2.74 -4.89 -9.61
CA GLU A 121 2.85 -4.51 -11.02
C GLU A 121 4.31 -4.28 -11.37
N GLU A 122 4.78 -4.91 -12.46
CA GLU A 122 6.17 -4.77 -12.89
C GLU A 122 6.38 -3.44 -13.61
N GLN A 123 7.11 -2.53 -12.96
CA GLN A 123 7.29 -1.17 -13.45
C GLN A 123 8.07 -1.10 -14.77
N SER A 124 9.00 -2.00 -15.00
CA SER A 124 9.77 -2.04 -16.25
C SER A 124 8.88 -2.34 -17.46
N ILE A 125 7.94 -3.27 -17.30
CA ILE A 125 6.96 -3.61 -18.35
C ILE A 125 6.01 -2.42 -18.58
N ILE A 126 5.50 -1.82 -17.52
CA ILE A 126 4.62 -0.64 -17.64
C ILE A 126 5.33 0.52 -18.33
N SER A 127 6.59 0.78 -17.99
CA SER A 127 7.37 1.86 -18.58
C SER A 127 7.62 1.63 -20.06
N ALA A 128 8.00 0.40 -20.44
CA ALA A 128 8.20 0.03 -21.84
C ALA A 128 6.90 0.19 -22.65
N ASN A 129 5.78 -0.32 -22.12
CA ASN A 129 4.47 -0.17 -22.75
C ASN A 129 4.06 1.30 -22.87
N THR A 130 4.25 2.10 -21.81
CA THR A 130 3.94 3.54 -21.83
C THR A 130 4.70 4.26 -22.93
N THR A 131 6.00 3.98 -23.08
CA THR A 131 6.84 4.57 -24.14
C THR A 131 6.31 4.18 -25.52
N ALA A 132 6.08 2.89 -25.77
CA ALA A 132 5.58 2.40 -27.04
C ALA A 132 4.21 2.99 -27.42
N PHE A 133 3.31 3.13 -26.44
CA PHE A 133 1.99 3.72 -26.70
C PHE A 133 2.06 5.23 -26.91
N LYS A 134 2.95 5.94 -26.22
CA LYS A 134 3.19 7.37 -26.49
C LYS A 134 3.79 7.61 -27.88
N GLU A 135 4.75 6.81 -28.29
CA GLU A 135 5.33 6.88 -29.65
C GLU A 135 4.27 6.66 -30.73
N LYS A 136 3.33 5.76 -30.50
CA LYS A 136 2.31 5.38 -31.48
C LYS A 136 1.10 6.32 -31.51
N TYR A 137 0.68 6.85 -30.35
CA TYR A 137 -0.60 7.56 -30.20
C TYR A 137 -0.46 8.98 -29.67
N GLY A 138 0.77 9.46 -29.43
CA GLY A 138 1.07 10.79 -28.89
C GLY A 138 1.24 10.77 -27.36
N GLU A 139 1.58 11.93 -26.79
CA GLU A 139 1.97 12.07 -25.38
C GLU A 139 0.85 11.70 -24.39
N ASP A 140 -0.41 11.78 -24.79
CA ASP A 140 -1.57 11.44 -23.97
C ASP A 140 -2.42 10.37 -24.68
N PRO A 141 -2.03 9.08 -24.62
CA PRO A 141 -2.80 8.00 -25.22
C PRO A 141 -4.19 7.87 -24.59
N ASP A 142 -5.21 7.65 -25.43
CA ASP A 142 -6.61 7.46 -25.01
C ASP A 142 -6.72 6.42 -23.89
N ILE A 143 -7.59 6.66 -22.92
CA ILE A 143 -7.82 5.81 -21.73
C ILE A 143 -8.13 4.35 -22.08
N LYS A 144 -8.67 4.06 -23.27
CA LYS A 144 -8.92 2.69 -23.75
C LYS A 144 -7.66 1.85 -23.85
N TYR A 145 -6.47 2.47 -23.93
CA TYR A 145 -5.18 1.78 -23.96
C TYR A 145 -4.60 1.50 -22.57
N HIS A 146 -5.21 2.03 -21.52
CA HIS A 146 -4.74 1.80 -20.15
C HIS A 146 -4.58 0.31 -19.79
N PRO A 147 -5.49 -0.63 -20.18
CA PRO A 147 -5.29 -2.05 -19.89
C PRO A 147 -4.13 -2.71 -20.66
N GLN A 148 -3.70 -2.13 -21.78
CA GLN A 148 -2.53 -2.63 -22.50
C GLN A 148 -1.22 -2.03 -21.95
N ILE A 149 -1.26 -0.79 -21.47
CA ILE A 149 -0.11 -0.14 -20.82
C ILE A 149 0.16 -0.83 -19.48
N ARG A 150 -0.86 -0.93 -18.62
CA ARG A 150 -0.81 -1.70 -17.36
C ARG A 150 -1.32 -3.11 -17.61
N SER A 151 -0.51 -3.89 -18.29
CA SER A 151 -0.91 -5.18 -18.85
C SER A 151 -1.05 -6.28 -17.79
N ALA A 152 -1.84 -7.31 -18.12
CA ALA A 152 -1.94 -8.51 -17.32
C ALA A 152 -0.58 -9.19 -17.11
N GLU A 153 0.34 -9.06 -18.08
CA GLU A 153 1.72 -9.57 -17.98
C GLU A 153 2.50 -8.86 -16.86
N ALA A 154 2.40 -7.52 -16.75
CA ALA A 154 3.06 -6.77 -15.68
C ALA A 154 2.57 -7.21 -14.30
N CYS A 155 1.27 -7.47 -14.17
CA CYS A 155 0.68 -7.99 -12.94
C CYS A 155 1.14 -9.44 -12.67
N ALA A 156 1.05 -10.33 -13.66
CA ALA A 156 1.42 -11.74 -13.51
C ALA A 156 2.90 -11.91 -13.15
N TYR A 157 3.79 -11.15 -13.81
CA TYR A 157 5.22 -11.20 -13.52
C TYR A 157 5.53 -10.82 -12.07
N SER A 158 5.02 -9.66 -11.61
CA SER A 158 5.23 -9.19 -10.24
C SER A 158 4.60 -10.12 -9.20
N SER A 159 3.37 -10.60 -9.45
CA SER A 159 2.68 -11.53 -8.55
C SER A 159 3.38 -12.88 -8.44
N SER A 160 4.02 -13.37 -9.52
CA SER A 160 4.77 -14.62 -9.48
C SER A 160 5.97 -14.58 -8.53
N LEU A 161 6.57 -13.40 -8.36
CA LEU A 161 7.65 -13.19 -7.39
C LEU A 161 7.15 -13.29 -5.94
N GLU A 162 5.91 -12.92 -5.68
CA GLU A 162 5.28 -13.00 -4.35
C GLU A 162 4.87 -14.45 -4.04
N ILE A 163 4.14 -15.10 -4.94
CA ILE A 163 3.65 -16.47 -4.76
C ILE A 163 4.81 -17.46 -4.52
N GLY A 164 5.91 -17.33 -5.25
CA GLY A 164 7.09 -18.17 -5.07
C GLY A 164 7.81 -18.00 -3.72
N ARG A 165 7.45 -17.01 -2.91
CA ARG A 165 8.09 -16.68 -1.63
C ARG A 165 7.19 -16.87 -0.41
N ALA A 166 5.89 -16.99 -0.60
CA ALA A 166 4.94 -17.27 0.47
C ALA A 166 5.08 -18.71 1.01
N HIS A 167 5.91 -19.54 0.39
CA HIS A 167 6.11 -20.95 0.73
C HIS A 167 7.55 -21.29 1.14
N VAL A 168 8.39 -20.30 1.48
CA VAL A 168 9.76 -20.52 1.98
C VAL A 168 9.86 -20.23 3.46
#